data_648ffcc91df2e522862b867c5eade30f
#
_entry.id   648ffcc91df2e522862b867c5eade30f
#
_cell.length_a   1.000
_cell.length_b   1.000
_cell.length_c   1.000
_cell.angle_alpha   90.00
_cell.angle_beta   90.00
_cell.angle_gamma   90.00
#
_symmetry.space_group_name_H-M   'P 1'
#
loop_
_entity.id
_entity.type
_entity.pdbx_description
1 polymer ?
#
loop_
_entity_poly.entity_id
_entity_poly.type
_entity_poly.pdbx_seq_one_letter_code
_entity_poly.pdbx_strand_id
1 'polypeptide(L)'
;MLIFGFHSVTSRLRQAAGSVRELYVDAKRDDGRARDLLALAAKFGIDARRVEVSRLDRMCPSRRHQGVVAIVESRPPVMGLEDLLDSIEGPAFLLVLDGVTDPRNLGACLRVADGAGVHAVIAPKDHACPLNETAIQTASGAADSVPYIMVTNLARSIDQLEDRSITVIGTADGADQSLYEAAIPAAVAWALGAEGVGLRRLTRERCDRLVSIPMAGQVESLNVSVAAGIVLYETVRRNRSADRA
;
A
#
# COMPACT_ATOMS: atom_id res chain seq x y z
N MET A 1 -3.72 -16.72 -8.89
CA MET A 1 -4.57 -15.90 -7.98
C MET A 1 -5.74 -15.34 -8.77
N LEU A 2 -6.89 -15.08 -8.12
CA LEU A 2 -8.05 -14.47 -8.76
C LEU A 2 -8.18 -13.02 -8.28
N ILE A 3 -8.34 -12.08 -9.21
CA ILE A 3 -8.63 -10.67 -8.93
C ILE A 3 -9.93 -10.27 -9.64
N PHE A 4 -10.65 -9.29 -9.11
CA PHE A 4 -11.93 -8.89 -9.65
C PHE A 4 -12.25 -7.41 -9.45
N GLY A 5 -13.18 -6.91 -10.25
CA GLY A 5 -13.55 -5.50 -10.31
C GLY A 5 -12.64 -4.68 -11.24
N PHE A 6 -13.22 -3.60 -11.80
CA PHE A 6 -12.52 -2.80 -12.82
C PHE A 6 -11.20 -2.22 -12.34
N HIS A 7 -11.16 -1.66 -11.13
CA HIS A 7 -9.93 -1.03 -10.63
C HIS A 7 -8.77 -2.01 -10.51
N SER A 8 -8.99 -3.16 -9.84
CA SER A 8 -7.96 -4.16 -9.62
C SER A 8 -7.45 -4.76 -10.95
N VAL A 9 -8.38 -5.07 -11.87
CA VAL A 9 -8.01 -5.68 -13.16
C VAL A 9 -7.31 -4.66 -14.07
N THR A 10 -7.80 -3.41 -14.12
CA THR A 10 -7.15 -2.34 -14.91
C THR A 10 -5.75 -2.02 -14.39
N SER A 11 -5.59 -1.93 -13.07
CA SER A 11 -4.28 -1.72 -12.44
C SER A 11 -3.31 -2.84 -12.81
N ARG A 12 -3.73 -4.10 -12.68
CA ARG A 12 -2.90 -5.27 -13.05
C ARG A 12 -2.50 -5.25 -14.53
N LEU A 13 -3.43 -4.91 -15.43
CA LEU A 13 -3.14 -4.80 -16.85
C LEU A 13 -2.11 -3.69 -17.17
N ARG A 14 -2.15 -2.59 -16.43
CA ARG A 14 -1.19 -1.49 -16.62
C ARG A 14 0.20 -1.81 -16.07
N GLN A 15 0.28 -2.49 -14.94
CA GLN A 15 1.54 -2.69 -14.21
C GLN A 15 2.22 -4.01 -14.53
N ALA A 16 1.46 -5.08 -14.78
CA ALA A 16 1.97 -6.43 -15.00
C ALA A 16 1.05 -7.23 -15.92
N ALA A 17 0.78 -6.73 -17.12
CA ALA A 17 -0.09 -7.37 -18.11
C ALA A 17 0.31 -8.82 -18.38
N GLY A 18 1.60 -9.11 -18.45
CA GLY A 18 2.12 -10.47 -18.65
C GLY A 18 1.77 -11.48 -17.55
N SER A 19 1.32 -11.00 -16.38
CA SER A 19 0.85 -11.86 -15.30
C SER A 19 -0.63 -12.27 -15.44
N VAL A 20 -1.39 -11.65 -16.34
CA VAL A 20 -2.80 -11.96 -16.56
C VAL A 20 -2.89 -13.18 -17.48
N ARG A 21 -3.36 -14.31 -16.94
CA ARG A 21 -3.52 -15.57 -17.68
C ARG A 21 -4.85 -15.68 -18.38
N GLU A 22 -5.91 -15.22 -17.73
CA GLU A 22 -7.25 -15.23 -18.29
C GLU A 22 -8.00 -13.98 -17.81
N LEU A 23 -8.77 -13.38 -18.70
CA LEU A 23 -9.63 -12.23 -18.42
C LEU A 23 -11.07 -12.57 -18.82
N TYR A 24 -12.00 -12.37 -17.88
CA TYR A 24 -13.41 -12.63 -18.08
C TYR A 24 -14.22 -11.36 -17.86
N VAL A 25 -15.11 -11.04 -18.80
CA VAL A 25 -15.98 -9.87 -18.77
C VAL A 25 -17.41 -10.29 -19.04
N ASP A 26 -18.35 -9.73 -18.30
CA ASP A 26 -19.79 -9.98 -18.50
C ASP A 26 -20.18 -9.64 -19.95
N ALA A 27 -20.79 -10.62 -20.62
CA ALA A 27 -21.20 -10.51 -22.03
C ALA A 27 -22.22 -9.38 -22.28
N LYS A 28 -23.06 -9.08 -21.28
CA LYS A 28 -24.09 -8.04 -21.37
C LYS A 28 -23.58 -6.63 -21.07
N ARG A 29 -22.33 -6.50 -20.59
CA ARG A 29 -21.80 -5.23 -20.18
C ARG A 29 -21.09 -4.53 -21.33
N ASP A 30 -21.59 -3.35 -21.71
CA ASP A 30 -21.05 -2.53 -22.80
C ASP A 30 -20.99 -1.04 -22.41
N ASP A 31 -20.62 -0.77 -21.16
CA ASP A 31 -20.37 0.60 -20.69
C ASP A 31 -18.93 1.06 -21.01
N GLY A 32 -18.68 2.36 -20.85
CA GLY A 32 -17.37 2.97 -21.12
C GLY A 32 -16.22 2.26 -20.40
N ARG A 33 -16.42 1.86 -19.13
CA ARG A 33 -15.40 1.14 -18.34
C ARG A 33 -15.04 -0.22 -18.93
N ALA A 34 -16.05 -0.95 -19.43
CA ALA A 34 -15.83 -2.23 -20.07
C ALA A 34 -15.07 -2.07 -21.40
N ARG A 35 -15.43 -1.07 -22.21
CA ARG A 35 -14.74 -0.77 -23.46
C ARG A 35 -13.29 -0.36 -23.23
N ASP A 36 -13.02 0.52 -22.26
CA ASP A 36 -11.66 0.95 -21.91
C ASP A 36 -10.80 -0.22 -21.42
N LEU A 37 -11.37 -1.11 -20.59
CA LEU A 37 -10.68 -2.31 -20.12
C LEU A 37 -10.34 -3.27 -21.27
N LEU A 38 -11.28 -3.49 -22.18
CA LEU A 38 -11.08 -4.36 -23.34
C LEU A 38 -10.03 -3.81 -24.29
N ALA A 39 -10.07 -2.49 -24.55
CA ALA A 39 -9.06 -1.81 -25.35
C ALA A 39 -7.66 -1.92 -24.71
N LEU A 40 -7.57 -1.77 -23.39
CA LEU A 40 -6.35 -1.93 -22.65
C LEU A 40 -5.82 -3.37 -22.73
N ALA A 41 -6.67 -4.37 -22.53
CA ALA A 41 -6.31 -5.78 -22.64
C ALA A 41 -5.80 -6.12 -24.06
N ALA A 42 -6.49 -5.65 -25.10
CA ALA A 42 -6.08 -5.85 -26.48
C ALA A 42 -4.72 -5.23 -26.79
N LYS A 43 -4.39 -4.04 -26.22
CA LYS A 43 -3.06 -3.42 -26.36
C LYS A 43 -1.92 -4.31 -25.88
N PHE A 44 -2.18 -5.17 -24.90
CA PHE A 44 -1.20 -6.13 -24.35
C PHE A 44 -1.36 -7.54 -24.92
N GLY A 45 -2.20 -7.75 -25.93
CA GLY A 45 -2.42 -9.06 -26.53
C GLY A 45 -3.20 -10.04 -25.64
N ILE A 46 -3.95 -9.56 -24.66
CA ILE A 46 -4.73 -10.37 -23.73
C ILE A 46 -6.16 -10.51 -24.27
N ASP A 47 -6.56 -11.75 -24.57
CA ASP A 47 -7.90 -12.05 -25.04
C ASP A 47 -8.90 -12.08 -23.88
N ALA A 48 -9.93 -11.22 -23.95
CA ALA A 48 -10.97 -11.11 -22.94
C ALA A 48 -12.17 -11.99 -23.32
N ARG A 49 -12.43 -13.01 -22.52
CA ARG A 49 -13.55 -13.94 -22.75
C ARG A 49 -14.86 -13.30 -22.24
N ARG A 50 -15.81 -13.08 -23.14
CA ARG A 50 -17.15 -12.66 -22.81
C ARG A 50 -17.94 -13.83 -22.25
N VAL A 51 -18.45 -13.72 -21.02
CA VAL A 51 -19.17 -14.80 -20.31
C VAL A 51 -20.43 -14.28 -19.64
N GLU A 52 -21.37 -15.17 -19.35
CA GLU A 52 -22.55 -14.81 -18.55
C GLU A 52 -22.17 -14.50 -17.09
N VAL A 53 -22.90 -13.58 -16.48
CA VAL A 53 -22.70 -13.15 -15.09
C VAL A 53 -22.70 -14.30 -14.10
N SER A 54 -23.53 -15.32 -14.34
CA SER A 54 -23.60 -16.55 -13.54
C SER A 54 -22.27 -17.32 -13.46
N ARG A 55 -21.42 -17.22 -14.50
CA ARG A 55 -20.08 -17.79 -14.49
C ARG A 55 -19.14 -16.96 -13.61
N LEU A 56 -19.22 -15.64 -13.68
CA LEU A 56 -18.44 -14.75 -12.83
C LEU A 56 -18.82 -14.91 -11.34
N ASP A 57 -20.12 -15.05 -11.04
CA ASP A 57 -20.63 -15.32 -9.69
C ASP A 57 -20.06 -16.62 -9.09
N ARG A 58 -19.92 -17.67 -9.93
CA ARG A 58 -19.30 -18.94 -9.50
C ARG A 58 -17.80 -18.82 -9.27
N MET A 59 -17.12 -18.01 -10.07
CA MET A 59 -15.68 -17.76 -9.93
C MET A 59 -15.36 -16.87 -8.73
N CYS A 60 -16.26 -15.90 -8.43
CA CYS A 60 -16.08 -14.92 -7.37
C CYS A 60 -17.25 -14.97 -6.38
N PRO A 61 -17.17 -15.76 -5.28
CA PRO A 61 -18.26 -15.93 -4.32
C PRO A 61 -18.77 -14.63 -3.69
N SER A 62 -17.92 -13.59 -3.63
CA SER A 62 -18.27 -12.30 -3.04
C SER A 62 -19.29 -11.48 -3.86
N ARG A 63 -19.59 -11.87 -5.10
CA ARG A 63 -20.45 -11.15 -6.07
C ARG A 63 -20.11 -9.67 -6.29
N ARG A 64 -18.94 -9.22 -5.82
CA ARG A 64 -18.48 -7.82 -5.97
C ARG A 64 -17.63 -7.61 -7.22
N HIS A 65 -17.64 -8.59 -8.14
CA HIS A 65 -16.80 -8.57 -9.34
C HIS A 65 -17.16 -7.47 -10.34
N GLN A 66 -18.26 -6.77 -10.17
CA GLN A 66 -18.68 -5.68 -11.07
C GLN A 66 -18.67 -6.06 -12.57
N GLY A 67 -18.84 -7.35 -12.89
CA GLY A 67 -18.81 -7.86 -14.26
C GLY A 67 -17.41 -8.13 -14.82
N VAL A 68 -16.36 -8.12 -14.00
CA VAL A 68 -14.98 -8.38 -14.44
C VAL A 68 -14.23 -9.26 -13.44
N VAL A 69 -13.60 -10.31 -13.94
CA VAL A 69 -12.73 -11.24 -13.17
C VAL A 69 -11.50 -11.57 -14.02
N ALA A 70 -10.32 -11.60 -13.39
CA ALA A 70 -9.11 -12.08 -14.05
C ALA A 70 -8.40 -13.15 -13.20
N ILE A 71 -7.86 -14.16 -13.87
CA ILE A 71 -6.92 -15.12 -13.30
C ILE A 71 -5.53 -14.61 -13.61
N VAL A 72 -4.77 -14.31 -12.54
CA VAL A 72 -3.43 -13.79 -12.67
C VAL A 72 -2.43 -14.72 -12.00
N GLU A 73 -1.20 -14.69 -12.47
CA GLU A 73 -0.11 -15.35 -11.77
C GLU A 73 0.02 -14.79 -10.34
N SER A 74 0.44 -15.65 -9.44
CA SER A 74 0.85 -15.20 -8.11
C SER A 74 1.95 -14.14 -8.29
N ARG A 75 1.95 -13.14 -7.40
CA ARG A 75 3.02 -12.14 -7.41
C ARG A 75 4.38 -12.83 -7.51
N PRO A 76 5.37 -12.19 -8.18
CA PRO A 76 6.74 -12.64 -8.07
C PRO A 76 7.11 -12.79 -6.59
N PRO A 77 8.04 -13.69 -6.25
CA PRO A 77 8.49 -13.88 -4.88
C PRO A 77 8.80 -12.52 -4.28
N VAL A 78 8.32 -12.30 -3.07
CA VAL A 78 8.48 -11.02 -2.37
C VAL A 78 9.97 -10.74 -2.29
N MET A 79 10.39 -9.67 -2.96
CA MET A 79 11.75 -9.13 -2.88
C MET A 79 12.11 -8.94 -1.40
N GLY A 80 13.28 -9.32 -0.99
CA GLY A 80 13.77 -9.05 0.35
C GLY A 80 13.87 -7.55 0.63
N LEU A 81 13.90 -7.15 1.90
CA LEU A 81 14.06 -5.74 2.23
C LEU A 81 15.37 -5.17 1.65
N GLU A 82 16.46 -5.91 1.73
CA GLU A 82 17.77 -5.53 1.19
C GLU A 82 17.71 -5.32 -0.32
N ASP A 83 17.19 -6.29 -1.07
CA ASP A 83 17.05 -6.20 -2.52
C ASP A 83 16.19 -5.00 -2.95
N LEU A 84 15.12 -4.72 -2.17
CA LEU A 84 14.30 -3.54 -2.42
C LEU A 84 15.09 -2.25 -2.22
N LEU A 85 15.76 -2.13 -1.07
CA LEU A 85 16.52 -0.91 -0.74
C LEU A 85 17.60 -0.64 -1.76
N ASP A 86 18.25 -1.69 -2.28
CA ASP A 86 19.27 -1.59 -3.33
C ASP A 86 18.67 -1.21 -4.71
N SER A 87 17.38 -1.45 -4.92
CA SER A 87 16.69 -1.11 -6.18
C SER A 87 16.12 0.32 -6.22
N ILE A 88 16.12 1.03 -5.09
CA ILE A 88 15.56 2.39 -5.03
C ILE A 88 16.54 3.38 -5.65
N GLU A 89 16.10 4.04 -6.71
CA GLU A 89 16.84 5.17 -7.31
C GLU A 89 16.41 6.48 -6.63
N GLY A 90 17.36 7.20 -6.05
CA GLY A 90 17.13 8.46 -5.34
C GLY A 90 16.71 8.30 -3.88
N PRO A 91 16.10 9.34 -3.26
CA PRO A 91 15.72 9.32 -1.85
C PRO A 91 14.63 8.29 -1.56
N ALA A 92 14.88 7.41 -0.60
CA ALA A 92 13.90 6.41 -0.19
C ALA A 92 12.69 7.04 0.51
N PHE A 93 11.49 6.62 0.15
CA PHE A 93 10.24 7.00 0.80
C PHE A 93 9.47 5.75 1.18
N LEU A 94 9.40 5.44 2.48
CA LEU A 94 8.92 4.17 3.00
C LEU A 94 7.84 4.37 4.06
N LEU A 95 7.01 3.34 4.24
CA LEU A 95 6.02 3.25 5.32
C LEU A 95 6.26 1.98 6.14
N VAL A 96 6.41 2.12 7.44
CA VAL A 96 6.54 1.03 8.41
C VAL A 96 5.24 0.93 9.21
N LEU A 97 4.60 -0.23 9.19
CA LEU A 97 3.36 -0.50 9.93
C LEU A 97 3.64 -1.47 11.08
N ASP A 98 3.61 -0.97 12.31
CA ASP A 98 3.92 -1.76 13.49
C ASP A 98 2.66 -2.23 14.22
N GLY A 99 2.28 -3.49 13.99
CA GLY A 99 1.14 -4.11 14.68
C GLY A 99 -0.23 -3.88 14.02
N VAL A 100 -0.29 -3.49 12.76
CA VAL A 100 -1.56 -3.33 12.02
C VAL A 100 -2.10 -4.71 11.64
N THR A 101 -3.15 -5.17 12.33
CA THR A 101 -3.74 -6.51 12.17
C THR A 101 -5.04 -6.52 11.36
N ASP A 102 -5.73 -5.40 11.22
CA ASP A 102 -6.96 -5.31 10.41
C ASP A 102 -6.60 -5.24 8.91
N PRO A 103 -7.11 -6.17 8.07
CA PRO A 103 -6.84 -6.18 6.65
C PRO A 103 -7.41 -4.96 5.90
N ARG A 104 -8.46 -4.32 6.40
CA ARG A 104 -9.01 -3.11 5.81
C ARG A 104 -8.07 -1.93 6.04
N ASN A 105 -7.51 -1.81 7.24
CA ASN A 105 -6.51 -0.80 7.56
C ASN A 105 -5.24 -1.00 6.72
N LEU A 106 -4.74 -2.24 6.61
CA LEU A 106 -3.62 -2.55 5.73
C LEU A 106 -3.91 -2.15 4.27
N GLY A 107 -5.06 -2.55 3.73
CA GLY A 107 -5.44 -2.22 2.36
C GLY A 107 -5.56 -0.71 2.12
N ALA A 108 -6.12 0.03 3.09
CA ALA A 108 -6.23 1.49 3.03
C ALA A 108 -4.84 2.15 3.11
N CYS A 109 -3.93 1.67 3.97
CA CYS A 109 -2.55 2.15 4.05
C CYS A 109 -1.79 1.92 2.72
N LEU A 110 -1.92 0.73 2.11
CA LEU A 110 -1.33 0.45 0.81
C LEU A 110 -1.84 1.40 -0.28
N ARG A 111 -3.14 1.67 -0.29
CA ARG A 111 -3.75 2.59 -1.26
C ARG A 111 -3.24 4.03 -1.10
N VAL A 112 -3.08 4.48 0.13
CA VAL A 112 -2.51 5.81 0.42
C VAL A 112 -1.03 5.84 0.06
N ALA A 113 -0.28 4.79 0.37
CA ALA A 113 1.13 4.65 0.04
C ALA A 113 1.38 4.72 -1.48
N ASP A 114 0.56 4.03 -2.27
CA ASP A 114 0.59 4.10 -3.75
C ASP A 114 0.34 5.52 -4.25
N GLY A 115 -0.72 6.17 -3.74
CA GLY A 115 -1.06 7.54 -4.12
C GLY A 115 -0.01 8.59 -3.74
N ALA A 116 0.78 8.32 -2.70
CA ALA A 116 1.86 9.18 -2.25
C ALA A 116 3.21 8.89 -2.93
N GLY A 117 3.34 7.79 -3.67
CA GLY A 117 4.59 7.38 -4.31
C GLY A 117 5.57 6.70 -3.36
N VAL A 118 5.08 6.00 -2.35
CA VAL A 118 5.89 5.22 -1.40
C VAL A 118 6.50 4.01 -2.11
N HIS A 119 7.79 3.78 -1.93
CA HIS A 119 8.52 2.68 -2.57
C HIS A 119 8.15 1.31 -1.99
N ALA A 120 7.87 1.22 -0.68
CA ALA A 120 7.40 -0.02 -0.05
C ALA A 120 6.70 0.24 1.29
N VAL A 121 5.87 -0.73 1.68
CA VAL A 121 5.30 -0.85 3.03
C VAL A 121 5.95 -2.03 3.74
N ILE A 122 6.51 -1.79 4.92
CA ILE A 122 7.23 -2.77 5.73
C ILE A 122 6.42 -3.09 6.97
N ALA A 123 6.26 -4.36 7.31
CA ALA A 123 5.57 -4.79 8.53
C ALA A 123 6.24 -6.02 9.14
N PRO A 124 6.09 -6.28 10.44
CA PRO A 124 6.58 -7.51 11.05
C PRO A 124 5.75 -8.71 10.57
N LYS A 125 6.35 -9.91 10.56
CA LYS A 125 5.61 -11.16 10.30
C LYS A 125 4.65 -11.48 11.43
N ASP A 126 5.05 -11.18 12.66
CA ASP A 126 4.24 -11.42 13.84
C ASP A 126 3.44 -10.16 14.21
N HIS A 127 2.19 -10.37 14.60
CA HIS A 127 1.27 -9.29 14.98
C HIS A 127 0.97 -8.27 13.86
N ALA A 128 1.03 -8.69 12.60
CA ALA A 128 0.59 -7.87 11.46
C ALA A 128 -0.29 -8.68 10.51
N CYS A 129 -1.17 -8.00 9.82
CA CYS A 129 -2.03 -8.62 8.82
C CYS A 129 -1.22 -9.05 7.60
N PRO A 130 -1.29 -10.33 7.19
CA PRO A 130 -0.75 -10.73 5.89
C PRO A 130 -1.60 -10.14 4.76
N LEU A 131 -1.02 -10.04 3.57
CA LEU A 131 -1.71 -9.56 2.39
C LEU A 131 -2.74 -10.60 1.90
N ASN A 132 -3.92 -10.59 2.53
CA ASN A 132 -5.06 -11.44 2.22
C ASN A 132 -6.02 -10.78 1.21
N GLU A 133 -7.07 -11.51 0.80
CA GLU A 133 -8.06 -11.04 -0.17
C GLU A 133 -8.73 -9.72 0.24
N THR A 134 -9.08 -9.55 1.52
CA THR A 134 -9.71 -8.33 2.02
C THR A 134 -8.78 -7.13 1.91
N ALA A 135 -7.51 -7.28 2.29
CA ALA A 135 -6.50 -6.24 2.15
C ALA A 135 -6.27 -5.87 0.67
N ILE A 136 -6.15 -6.87 -0.20
CA ILE A 136 -5.97 -6.67 -1.65
C ILE A 136 -7.16 -5.92 -2.26
N GLN A 137 -8.39 -6.30 -1.90
CA GLN A 137 -9.60 -5.61 -2.37
C GLN A 137 -9.66 -4.16 -1.91
N THR A 138 -9.37 -3.93 -0.62
CA THR A 138 -9.39 -2.58 -0.03
C THR A 138 -8.30 -1.69 -0.64
N ALA A 139 -7.15 -2.26 -0.94
CA ALA A 139 -6.04 -1.56 -1.60
C ALA A 139 -6.35 -1.11 -3.03
N SER A 140 -7.42 -1.64 -3.67
CA SER A 140 -7.91 -1.19 -4.99
C SER A 140 -6.83 -1.16 -6.08
N GLY A 141 -5.93 -2.15 -6.07
CA GLY A 141 -4.83 -2.29 -7.03
C GLY A 141 -3.47 -1.83 -6.49
N ALA A 142 -3.43 -1.01 -5.45
CA ALA A 142 -2.17 -0.57 -4.82
C ALA A 142 -1.33 -1.73 -4.27
N ALA A 143 -1.99 -2.82 -3.90
CA ALA A 143 -1.31 -4.03 -3.49
C ALA A 143 -0.48 -4.70 -4.61
N ASP A 144 -0.62 -4.29 -5.86
CA ASP A 144 0.17 -4.76 -7.00
C ASP A 144 1.32 -3.81 -7.35
N SER A 145 1.21 -2.52 -6.98
CA SER A 145 2.21 -1.48 -7.27
C SER A 145 3.18 -1.25 -6.12
N VAL A 146 2.69 -1.30 -4.87
CA VAL A 146 3.51 -1.05 -3.69
C VAL A 146 3.92 -2.39 -3.06
N PRO A 147 5.20 -2.74 -3.03
CA PRO A 147 5.70 -3.92 -2.34
C PRO A 147 5.30 -3.88 -0.86
N TYR A 148 4.68 -4.99 -0.38
CA TYR A 148 4.43 -5.21 1.04
C TYR A 148 5.41 -6.24 1.57
N ILE A 149 6.36 -5.81 2.38
CA ILE A 149 7.47 -6.63 2.87
C ILE A 149 7.25 -6.98 4.32
N MET A 150 7.12 -8.27 4.59
CA MET A 150 7.00 -8.78 5.95
C MET A 150 8.36 -9.24 6.46
N VAL A 151 8.86 -8.57 7.49
CA VAL A 151 10.17 -8.83 8.11
C VAL A 151 10.06 -9.62 9.41
N THR A 152 11.04 -10.44 9.71
CA THR A 152 11.01 -11.27 10.94
C THR A 152 11.30 -10.43 12.19
N ASN A 153 12.14 -9.41 12.07
CA ASN A 153 12.51 -8.53 13.18
C ASN A 153 12.45 -7.07 12.73
N LEU A 154 11.36 -6.38 13.09
CA LEU A 154 11.14 -5.00 12.67
C LEU A 154 12.19 -4.03 13.20
N ALA A 155 12.63 -4.20 14.45
CA ALA A 155 13.66 -3.36 15.05
C ALA A 155 14.99 -3.44 14.27
N ARG A 156 15.42 -4.67 13.94
CA ARG A 156 16.60 -4.87 13.09
C ARG A 156 16.42 -4.27 11.68
N SER A 157 15.22 -4.35 11.15
CA SER A 157 14.94 -3.74 9.84
C SER A 157 14.99 -2.22 9.88
N ILE A 158 14.61 -1.61 10.99
CA ILE A 158 14.80 -0.17 11.21
C ILE A 158 16.29 0.18 11.28
N ASP A 159 17.11 -0.61 11.99
CA ASP A 159 18.56 -0.42 12.00
C ASP A 159 19.16 -0.48 10.57
N GLN A 160 18.66 -1.38 9.71
CA GLN A 160 19.08 -1.46 8.31
C GLN A 160 18.68 -0.21 7.48
N LEU A 161 17.56 0.46 7.81
CA LEU A 161 17.19 1.73 7.18
C LEU A 161 18.15 2.85 7.62
N GLU A 162 18.49 2.92 8.89
CA GLU A 162 19.46 3.87 9.45
C GLU A 162 20.84 3.70 8.81
N ASP A 163 21.35 2.47 8.68
CA ASP A 163 22.61 2.13 8.00
C ASP A 163 22.66 2.65 6.55
N ARG A 164 21.51 2.86 5.92
CA ARG A 164 21.35 3.45 4.58
C ARG A 164 20.99 4.94 4.60
N SER A 165 21.16 5.60 5.73
CA SER A 165 20.85 7.02 5.92
C SER A 165 19.38 7.37 5.62
N ILE A 166 18.47 6.46 5.86
CA ILE A 166 17.02 6.67 5.78
C ILE A 166 16.52 7.01 7.18
N THR A 167 16.08 8.23 7.38
CA THR A 167 15.57 8.67 8.68
C THR A 167 14.23 8.04 8.98
N VAL A 168 14.11 7.41 10.14
CA VAL A 168 12.85 6.79 10.60
C VAL A 168 12.12 7.73 11.56
N ILE A 169 10.97 8.21 11.15
CA ILE A 169 10.11 9.11 11.94
C ILE A 169 8.87 8.35 12.41
N GLY A 170 8.75 8.17 13.72
CA GLY A 170 7.58 7.52 14.33
C GLY A 170 6.47 8.51 14.65
N THR A 171 5.21 8.09 14.53
CA THR A 171 4.08 8.85 15.07
C THR A 171 3.76 8.38 16.48
N ALA A 172 3.64 9.31 17.41
CA ALA A 172 3.25 9.03 18.80
C ALA A 172 2.43 10.16 19.39
N ASP A 173 1.40 9.81 20.15
CA ASP A 173 0.67 10.78 20.93
C ASP A 173 1.57 11.39 21.99
N GLY A 174 1.47 12.69 22.21
CA GLY A 174 2.29 13.41 23.19
C GLY A 174 3.77 13.51 22.83
N ALA A 175 4.16 13.29 21.56
CA ALA A 175 5.50 13.66 21.10
C ALA A 175 5.69 15.18 21.18
N ASP A 176 6.90 15.59 21.58
CA ASP A 176 7.21 17.00 21.82
C ASP A 176 7.14 17.86 20.55
N GLN A 177 7.29 17.25 19.38
CA GLN A 177 7.31 17.92 18.09
C GLN A 177 6.07 17.60 17.26
N SER A 178 5.42 18.63 16.74
CA SER A 178 4.34 18.48 15.76
C SER A 178 4.88 18.02 14.40
N LEU A 179 4.12 17.18 13.71
CA LEU A 179 4.37 16.81 12.31
C LEU A 179 4.64 18.04 11.43
N TYR A 180 3.88 19.10 11.64
CA TYR A 180 3.94 20.29 10.79
C TYR A 180 5.17 21.17 11.03
N GLU A 181 5.83 21.01 12.18
CA GLU A 181 7.04 21.73 12.58
C GLU A 181 8.31 20.90 12.37
N ALA A 182 8.16 19.58 12.36
CA ALA A 182 9.29 18.67 12.21
C ALA A 182 9.96 18.81 10.85
N ALA A 183 11.28 18.79 10.81
CA ALA A 183 12.02 18.67 9.57
C ALA A 183 11.84 17.23 9.00
N ILE A 184 11.41 17.10 7.75
CA ILE A 184 11.25 15.82 7.05
C ILE A 184 12.39 15.71 6.03
N PRO A 185 13.35 14.77 6.22
CA PRO A 185 14.41 14.54 5.25
C PRO A 185 13.89 13.98 3.93
N ALA A 186 14.68 14.12 2.85
CA ALA A 186 14.32 13.56 1.54
C ALA A 186 14.19 12.03 1.60
N ALA A 187 15.15 11.34 2.26
CA ALA A 187 15.07 9.90 2.52
C ALA A 187 14.43 9.66 3.88
N VAL A 188 13.18 9.15 3.88
CA VAL A 188 12.37 9.00 5.09
C VAL A 188 11.55 7.72 5.09
N ALA A 189 11.46 7.10 6.26
CA ALA A 189 10.52 6.03 6.58
C ALA A 189 9.59 6.47 7.70
N TRP A 190 8.29 6.48 7.44
CA TRP A 190 7.29 6.77 8.45
C TRP A 190 6.91 5.51 9.20
N ALA A 191 7.04 5.49 10.52
CA ALA A 191 6.63 4.39 11.37
C ALA A 191 5.31 4.72 12.10
N LEU A 192 4.28 3.92 11.83
CA LEU A 192 2.96 4.05 12.44
C LEU A 192 2.62 2.78 13.23
N GLY A 193 2.10 2.95 14.43
CA GLY A 193 1.67 1.88 15.31
C GLY A 193 0.21 1.47 15.09
N ALA A 194 -0.21 0.42 15.79
CA ALA A 194 -1.60 -0.01 15.84
C ALA A 194 -2.49 1.00 16.56
N GLU A 195 -3.78 1.00 16.21
CA GLU A 195 -4.80 1.82 16.89
C GLU A 195 -4.84 1.53 18.39
N GLY A 196 -4.86 2.57 19.21
CA GLY A 196 -4.94 2.48 20.68
C GLY A 196 -3.63 2.10 21.38
N VAL A 197 -2.80 1.26 20.76
CA VAL A 197 -1.52 0.81 21.36
C VAL A 197 -0.34 1.68 20.91
N GLY A 198 -0.43 2.24 19.71
CA GLY A 198 0.67 2.99 19.10
C GLY A 198 1.84 2.10 18.68
N LEU A 199 3.02 2.69 18.58
CA LEU A 199 4.26 1.98 18.27
C LEU A 199 4.69 1.11 19.44
N ARG A 200 5.09 -0.14 19.17
CA ARG A 200 5.70 -1.02 20.19
C ARG A 200 7.00 -0.41 20.70
N ARG A 201 7.34 -0.70 21.95
CA ARG A 201 8.47 -0.13 22.66
C ARG A 201 9.77 -0.13 21.82
N LEU A 202 10.16 -1.29 21.30
CA LEU A 202 11.40 -1.41 20.53
C LEU A 202 11.37 -0.61 19.22
N THR A 203 10.24 -0.57 18.53
CA THR A 203 10.06 0.24 17.32
C THR A 203 10.16 1.72 17.65
N ARG A 204 9.52 2.14 18.75
CA ARG A 204 9.56 3.53 19.22
C ARG A 204 10.97 3.98 19.59
N GLU A 205 11.74 3.12 20.30
CA GLU A 205 13.11 3.39 20.72
C GLU A 205 14.12 3.47 19.54
N ARG A 206 13.76 2.87 18.37
CA ARG A 206 14.59 2.88 17.16
C ARG A 206 14.20 3.96 16.16
N CYS A 207 13.14 4.70 16.40
CA CYS A 207 12.84 5.86 15.59
C CYS A 207 13.83 6.99 15.91
N ASP A 208 14.40 7.61 14.88
CA ASP A 208 15.27 8.79 15.05
C ASP A 208 14.55 9.97 15.68
N ARG A 209 13.25 10.06 15.40
CA ARG A 209 12.36 11.11 15.90
C ARG A 209 10.95 10.57 16.11
N LEU A 210 10.26 11.21 17.04
CA LEU A 210 8.83 11.02 17.23
C LEU A 210 8.13 12.34 16.96
N VAL A 211 7.00 12.25 16.24
CA VAL A 211 6.15 13.42 15.98
C VAL A 211 4.70 13.12 16.33
N SER A 212 3.97 14.14 16.73
CA SER A 212 2.54 14.06 16.94
C SER A 212 1.76 14.67 15.77
N ILE A 213 0.60 14.08 15.44
CA ILE A 213 -0.40 14.72 14.61
C ILE A 213 -1.30 15.54 15.56
N PRO A 214 -1.36 16.88 15.45
CA PRO A 214 -2.14 17.68 16.37
C PRO A 214 -3.63 17.30 16.35
N MET A 215 -4.17 17.03 17.52
CA MET A 215 -5.58 16.70 17.73
C MET A 215 -6.27 17.86 18.44
N ALA A 216 -7.32 18.42 17.84
CA ALA A 216 -8.07 19.55 18.40
C ALA A 216 -9.39 19.13 19.08
N GLY A 217 -9.77 17.86 18.97
CA GLY A 217 -11.01 17.31 19.48
C GLY A 217 -10.82 16.51 20.77
N GLN A 218 -11.85 15.71 21.12
CA GLN A 218 -11.85 14.85 22.30
C GLN A 218 -11.27 13.44 22.05
N VAL A 219 -11.15 13.03 20.79
CA VAL A 219 -10.56 11.74 20.46
C VAL A 219 -9.03 11.80 20.55
N GLU A 220 -8.43 10.77 21.13
CA GLU A 220 -7.00 10.72 21.41
C GLU A 220 -6.16 10.28 20.22
N SER A 221 -6.75 9.57 19.25
CA SER A 221 -6.02 9.05 18.09
C SER A 221 -6.86 9.00 16.84
N LEU A 222 -6.18 8.89 15.69
CA LEU A 222 -6.77 8.68 14.38
C LEU A 222 -6.67 7.20 13.98
N ASN A 223 -7.56 6.76 13.10
CA ASN A 223 -7.37 5.51 12.39
C ASN A 223 -6.01 5.51 11.69
N VAL A 224 -5.28 4.39 11.75
CA VAL A 224 -3.90 4.28 11.23
C VAL A 224 -3.79 4.64 9.74
N SER A 225 -4.79 4.31 8.93
CA SER A 225 -4.77 4.66 7.50
C SER A 225 -4.98 6.15 7.26
N VAL A 226 -5.73 6.82 8.12
CA VAL A 226 -5.88 8.29 8.10
C VAL A 226 -4.58 8.95 8.52
N ALA A 227 -3.96 8.48 9.61
CA ALA A 227 -2.65 8.96 10.06
C ALA A 227 -1.58 8.77 8.96
N ALA A 228 -1.55 7.60 8.29
CA ALA A 228 -0.69 7.35 7.15
C ALA A 228 -0.91 8.37 6.03
N GLY A 229 -2.17 8.67 5.70
CA GLY A 229 -2.52 9.69 4.71
C GLY A 229 -1.93 11.06 5.07
N ILE A 230 -2.07 11.48 6.31
CA ILE A 230 -1.59 12.78 6.77
C ILE A 230 -0.06 12.88 6.65
N VAL A 231 0.70 11.92 7.20
CA VAL A 231 2.17 12.00 7.21
C VAL A 231 2.78 11.85 5.81
N LEU A 232 2.23 10.94 4.99
CA LEU A 232 2.72 10.72 3.64
C LEU A 232 2.45 11.93 2.74
N TYR A 233 1.25 12.50 2.78
CA TYR A 233 0.92 13.65 1.95
C TYR A 233 1.54 14.96 2.46
N GLU A 234 1.85 15.09 3.74
CA GLU A 234 2.68 16.20 4.23
C GLU A 234 4.10 16.11 3.66
N THR A 235 4.68 14.91 3.59
CA THR A 235 5.96 14.69 2.91
C THR A 235 5.89 15.07 1.43
N VAL A 236 4.87 14.60 0.71
CA VAL A 236 4.65 14.95 -0.71
C VAL A 236 4.50 16.46 -0.91
N ARG A 237 3.75 17.12 -0.03
CA ARG A 237 3.56 18.57 -0.09
C ARG A 237 4.88 19.31 0.03
N ARG A 238 5.73 18.92 0.98
CA ARG A 238 7.03 19.57 1.20
C ARG A 238 7.99 19.33 0.05
N ASN A 239 8.09 18.11 -0.45
CA ASN A 239 8.97 17.79 -1.57
C ASN A 239 8.60 18.60 -2.82
N ARG A 240 7.30 18.70 -3.15
CA ARG A 240 6.82 19.53 -4.27
C ARG A 240 7.08 21.03 -4.09
N SER A 241 7.18 21.50 -2.86
CA SER A 241 7.50 22.92 -2.58
C SER A 241 9.00 23.17 -2.76
N ALA A 242 9.85 22.19 -2.42
CA ALA A 242 11.31 22.28 -2.62
C ALA A 242 11.68 22.25 -4.11
N ASP A 243 10.96 21.48 -4.94
CA ASP A 243 11.20 21.42 -6.40
C ASP A 243 10.81 22.73 -7.14
N ARG A 244 10.10 23.63 -6.49
CA ARG A 244 9.63 24.91 -7.07
C ARG A 244 10.44 26.12 -6.59
N ALA A 245 11.32 25.95 -5.62
CA ALA A 245 12.16 26.99 -5.06
C ALA A 245 13.57 26.96 -5.66
#